data_05f7066927f79a843b69ccc4fa78bba0
#
_entry.id   05f7066927f79a843b69ccc4fa78bba0
#
_cell.length_a   1.000
_cell.length_b   1.000
_cell.length_c   1.000
_cell.angle_alpha   90.00
_cell.angle_beta   90.00
_cell.angle_gamma   90.00
#
_symmetry.space_group_name_H-M   'P 1'
#
loop_
_entity.id
_entity.type
_entity.pdbx_description
1 polymer ?
#
loop_
_entity_poly.entity_id
_entity_poly.type
_entity_poly.pdbx_seq_one_letter_code
_entity_poly.pdbx_strand_id
1 'polypeptide(L)'
;MQSATPPSQSSIDSPQNTSLKRAMSSRHLIMLSLGGAIGTGLFMGSGEVISQAGPLGAVLAYIIGGLIAYMVMLCLGELAVHLPVSGSFGAFATRYIGPGTGYMVSWMYWLGWSATLGTEFTAAAILVQEWFPQTSIWLWTLIFASGVLISNLSSTRAFAESEFWLSIIKVATVLIFILLGFACIFGIIPFQGYESAPLFSNLTAQGWLPNGLIPLFTTLLIVNFAFNGTEMIGIAAGETENPEKNVPKAIHAAVWRLIIFFVGTIIVISSLLNYTNTGLQVGGHGGLSSSPFVTVFTQMGIPYAEDFIRFVIITALLSTANSGLYAASRMMWALSSQNQLPKLFAKVSKSGVPYIAIWVTMIGGLPGLLSEQFGADVIFKNLMGFAAFTMVIVWM
;
A
#
# COMPACT_ATOMS: atom_id res chain seq x y z
N MET A 1 -31.28 59.16 -26.89
CA MET A 1 -31.12 57.91 -26.07
C MET A 1 -30.31 56.91 -26.92
N GLN A 2 -28.98 56.89 -26.71
CA GLN A 2 -28.10 56.01 -27.41
C GLN A 2 -27.98 54.73 -26.51
N SER A 3 -28.35 53.59 -27.06
CA SER A 3 -28.21 52.26 -26.42
C SER A 3 -26.74 51.84 -26.44
N ALA A 4 -26.11 51.76 -25.27
CA ALA A 4 -24.78 51.24 -25.13
C ALA A 4 -24.82 49.71 -25.29
N THR A 5 -24.13 49.19 -26.29
CA THR A 5 -23.83 47.77 -26.48
C THR A 5 -22.87 47.30 -25.38
N PRO A 6 -23.12 46.16 -24.71
CA PRO A 6 -22.18 45.63 -23.75
C PRO A 6 -20.90 45.11 -24.45
N PRO A 7 -19.72 45.23 -23.80
CA PRO A 7 -18.47 44.80 -24.41
C PRO A 7 -18.46 43.28 -24.62
N SER A 8 -18.02 42.88 -25.82
CA SER A 8 -17.76 41.50 -26.20
C SER A 8 -16.87 40.79 -25.16
N GLN A 9 -17.34 39.68 -24.62
CA GLN A 9 -16.53 38.75 -23.86
C GLN A 9 -15.37 38.31 -24.74
N SER A 10 -14.20 38.88 -24.49
CA SER A 10 -12.94 38.39 -25.03
C SER A 10 -12.79 36.92 -24.58
N SER A 11 -12.66 36.04 -25.55
CA SER A 11 -12.28 34.66 -25.41
C SER A 11 -11.06 34.58 -24.49
N ILE A 12 -11.30 34.23 -23.21
CA ILE A 12 -10.25 33.77 -22.31
C ILE A 12 -9.83 32.44 -22.90
N ASP A 13 -8.69 32.42 -23.54
CA ASP A 13 -7.98 31.21 -23.93
C ASP A 13 -7.91 30.29 -22.70
N SER A 14 -8.73 29.27 -22.69
CA SER A 14 -8.68 28.24 -21.69
C SER A 14 -7.30 27.54 -21.80
N PRO A 15 -6.49 27.48 -20.73
CA PRO A 15 -5.21 26.80 -20.79
C PRO A 15 -5.45 25.30 -21.02
N GLN A 16 -5.36 24.91 -22.29
CA GLN A 16 -5.34 23.50 -22.69
C GLN A 16 -4.10 22.88 -22.05
N ASN A 17 -4.26 21.90 -21.17
CA ASN A 17 -3.28 21.01 -20.54
C ASN A 17 -3.05 21.12 -19.02
N THR A 18 -4.06 21.47 -18.21
CA THR A 18 -3.91 21.46 -16.74
C THR A 18 -4.83 20.47 -16.01
N SER A 19 -5.74 19.79 -16.71
CA SER A 19 -6.67 18.85 -16.08
C SER A 19 -6.27 17.38 -16.26
N LEU A 20 -6.37 16.60 -15.19
CA LEU A 20 -6.23 15.15 -15.23
C LEU A 20 -7.39 14.53 -16.02
N LYS A 21 -7.13 13.45 -16.77
CA LYS A 21 -8.17 12.80 -17.59
C LYS A 21 -8.95 11.79 -16.75
N ARG A 22 -10.30 11.85 -16.80
CA ARG A 22 -11.18 10.83 -16.21
C ARG A 22 -11.19 9.59 -17.08
N ALA A 23 -10.46 8.54 -16.66
CA ALA A 23 -10.25 7.31 -17.41
C ALA A 23 -10.41 6.04 -16.55
N MET A 24 -10.73 6.16 -15.24
CA MET A 24 -10.85 5.03 -14.35
C MET A 24 -12.29 4.60 -14.14
N SER A 25 -12.55 3.30 -14.35
CA SER A 25 -13.83 2.66 -14.04
C SER A 25 -13.85 2.13 -12.60
N SER A 26 -15.04 1.72 -12.10
CA SER A 26 -15.19 1.13 -10.76
C SER A 26 -14.26 -0.08 -10.53
N ARG A 27 -14.04 -0.92 -11.54
CA ARG A 27 -13.11 -2.07 -11.43
C ARG A 27 -11.67 -1.61 -11.17
N HIS A 28 -11.23 -0.55 -11.84
CA HIS A 28 -9.89 0.02 -11.65
C HIS A 28 -9.73 0.59 -10.24
N LEU A 29 -10.74 1.28 -9.69
CA LEU A 29 -10.72 1.80 -8.32
C LEU A 29 -10.59 0.71 -7.28
N ILE A 30 -11.40 -0.35 -7.39
CA ILE A 30 -11.36 -1.48 -6.46
C ILE A 30 -9.97 -2.14 -6.49
N MET A 31 -9.44 -2.39 -7.69
CA MET A 31 -8.15 -3.04 -7.83
C MET A 31 -6.99 -2.12 -7.44
N LEU A 32 -7.08 -0.82 -7.68
CA LEU A 32 -6.09 0.15 -7.20
C LEU A 32 -5.99 0.15 -5.67
N SER A 33 -7.14 0.14 -4.97
CA SER A 33 -7.15 0.08 -3.51
C SER A 33 -6.61 -1.25 -2.97
N LEU A 34 -7.06 -2.38 -3.54
CA LEU A 34 -6.56 -3.70 -3.14
C LEU A 34 -5.06 -3.85 -3.46
N GLY A 35 -4.65 -3.38 -4.63
CA GLY A 35 -3.25 -3.43 -5.06
C GLY A 35 -2.35 -2.50 -4.27
N GLY A 36 -2.81 -1.31 -3.94
CA GLY A 36 -2.07 -0.37 -3.09
C GLY A 36 -1.87 -0.86 -1.66
N ALA A 37 -2.87 -1.56 -1.09
CA ALA A 37 -2.82 -2.03 0.28
C ALA A 37 -2.08 -3.37 0.46
N ILE A 38 -2.12 -4.27 -0.52
CA ILE A 38 -1.43 -5.58 -0.43
C ILE A 38 0.04 -5.42 -0.85
N GLY A 39 0.89 -5.09 0.10
CA GLY A 39 2.33 -4.84 -0.06
C GLY A 39 3.16 -5.37 1.10
N THR A 40 4.28 -4.73 1.42
CA THR A 40 5.19 -5.12 2.50
C THR A 40 4.51 -5.22 3.86
N GLY A 41 3.49 -4.40 4.13
CA GLY A 41 2.73 -4.44 5.38
C GLY A 41 2.11 -5.80 5.65
N LEU A 42 1.56 -6.48 4.63
CA LEU A 42 1.02 -7.83 4.77
C LEU A 42 2.10 -8.89 4.61
N PHE A 43 2.89 -8.84 3.54
CA PHE A 43 3.80 -9.94 3.20
C PHE A 43 5.00 -10.06 4.14
N MET A 44 5.44 -8.97 4.76
CA MET A 44 6.61 -8.94 5.65
C MET A 44 6.25 -8.43 7.06
N GLY A 45 5.52 -7.31 7.17
CA GLY A 45 5.16 -6.71 8.45
C GLY A 45 4.26 -7.60 9.33
N SER A 46 3.51 -8.53 8.74
CA SER A 46 2.66 -9.46 9.48
C SER A 46 3.44 -10.34 10.47
N GLY A 47 4.64 -10.76 10.10
CA GLY A 47 5.51 -11.54 10.99
C GLY A 47 5.93 -10.76 12.23
N GLU A 48 6.27 -9.49 12.07
CA GLU A 48 6.64 -8.60 13.18
C GLU A 48 5.45 -8.40 14.15
N VAL A 49 4.24 -8.21 13.62
CA VAL A 49 3.02 -8.10 14.44
C VAL A 49 2.77 -9.38 15.24
N ILE A 50 2.89 -10.56 14.60
CA ILE A 50 2.68 -11.85 15.25
C ILE A 50 3.73 -12.07 16.34
N SER A 51 5.00 -11.78 16.08
CA SER A 51 6.08 -11.99 17.05
C SER A 51 5.96 -11.06 18.28
N GLN A 52 5.50 -9.83 18.09
CA GLN A 52 5.36 -8.84 19.17
C GLN A 52 4.05 -9.00 19.95
N ALA A 53 2.90 -9.06 19.26
CA ALA A 53 1.59 -9.11 19.91
C ALA A 53 1.17 -10.55 20.33
N GLY A 54 1.87 -11.56 19.83
CA GLY A 54 1.45 -12.94 19.93
C GLY A 54 0.35 -13.30 18.92
N PRO A 55 0.01 -14.62 18.78
CA PRO A 55 -0.90 -15.09 17.73
C PRO A 55 -2.29 -14.42 17.77
N LEU A 56 -3.00 -14.52 18.89
CA LEU A 56 -4.32 -13.89 19.04
C LEU A 56 -4.24 -12.37 19.12
N GLY A 57 -3.17 -11.82 19.72
CA GLY A 57 -2.91 -10.39 19.74
C GLY A 57 -2.81 -9.81 18.33
N ALA A 58 -2.13 -10.50 17.42
CA ALA A 58 -2.03 -10.12 16.02
C ALA A 58 -3.40 -10.15 15.32
N VAL A 59 -4.17 -11.24 15.50
CA VAL A 59 -5.53 -11.32 14.94
C VAL A 59 -6.40 -10.15 15.41
N LEU A 60 -6.39 -9.85 16.71
CA LEU A 60 -7.13 -8.71 17.27
C LEU A 60 -6.63 -7.37 16.73
N ALA A 61 -5.32 -7.18 16.60
CA ALA A 61 -4.74 -5.96 16.05
C ALA A 61 -5.20 -5.73 14.60
N TYR A 62 -5.21 -6.77 13.76
CA TYR A 62 -5.70 -6.64 12.38
C TYR A 62 -7.22 -6.44 12.29
N ILE A 63 -8.02 -7.00 13.19
CA ILE A 63 -9.46 -6.71 13.28
C ILE A 63 -9.67 -5.24 13.67
N ILE A 64 -9.01 -4.76 14.72
CA ILE A 64 -9.14 -3.38 15.20
C ILE A 64 -8.66 -2.41 14.13
N GLY A 65 -7.47 -2.61 13.55
CA GLY A 65 -6.92 -1.76 12.50
C GLY A 65 -7.79 -1.74 11.25
N GLY A 66 -8.34 -2.89 10.86
CA GLY A 66 -9.28 -2.99 9.74
C GLY A 66 -10.58 -2.24 9.98
N LEU A 67 -11.13 -2.29 11.20
CA LEU A 67 -12.32 -1.51 11.57
C LEU A 67 -12.03 0.00 11.57
N ILE A 68 -10.87 0.42 12.08
CA ILE A 68 -10.44 1.82 12.03
C ILE A 68 -10.33 2.26 10.56
N ALA A 69 -9.62 1.51 9.72
CA ALA A 69 -9.50 1.79 8.30
C ALA A 69 -10.87 1.89 7.62
N TYR A 70 -11.80 0.99 7.95
CA TYR A 70 -13.16 1.02 7.41
C TYR A 70 -13.91 2.30 7.78
N MET A 71 -13.87 2.71 9.06
CA MET A 71 -14.50 3.95 9.53
C MET A 71 -13.93 5.18 8.82
N VAL A 72 -12.60 5.26 8.72
CA VAL A 72 -11.93 6.36 8.01
C VAL A 72 -12.34 6.39 6.52
N MET A 73 -12.41 5.23 5.88
CA MET A 73 -12.81 5.13 4.47
C MET A 73 -14.29 5.48 4.25
N LEU A 74 -15.18 5.22 5.20
CA LEU A 74 -16.57 5.68 5.12
C LEU A 74 -16.64 7.21 5.13
N CYS A 75 -15.95 7.86 6.07
CA CYS A 75 -15.87 9.33 6.13
C CYS A 75 -15.26 9.91 4.84
N LEU A 76 -14.16 9.33 4.36
CA LEU A 76 -13.53 9.74 3.11
C LEU A 76 -14.48 9.59 1.91
N GLY A 77 -15.25 8.50 1.88
CA GLY A 77 -16.22 8.23 0.83
C GLY A 77 -17.33 9.29 0.75
N GLU A 78 -17.88 9.68 1.89
CA GLU A 78 -18.90 10.74 1.97
C GLU A 78 -18.33 12.07 1.46
N LEU A 79 -17.14 12.44 1.90
CA LEU A 79 -16.47 13.68 1.43
C LEU A 79 -16.14 13.62 -0.06
N ALA A 80 -15.66 12.48 -0.57
CA ALA A 80 -15.28 12.33 -1.96
C ALA A 80 -16.48 12.32 -2.92
N VAL A 81 -17.64 11.86 -2.47
CA VAL A 81 -18.90 11.97 -3.23
C VAL A 81 -19.40 13.42 -3.29
N HIS A 82 -19.32 14.11 -2.14
CA HIS A 82 -19.76 15.52 -2.07
C HIS A 82 -18.83 16.48 -2.83
N LEU A 83 -17.54 16.21 -2.84
CA LEU A 83 -16.52 17.04 -3.47
C LEU A 83 -15.48 16.18 -4.22
N PRO A 84 -15.81 15.67 -5.42
CA PRO A 84 -14.93 14.79 -6.20
C PRO A 84 -13.80 15.59 -6.88
N VAL A 85 -12.78 15.96 -6.11
CA VAL A 85 -11.62 16.73 -6.54
C VAL A 85 -10.33 15.94 -6.44
N SER A 86 -9.40 16.20 -7.33
CA SER A 86 -8.02 15.72 -7.20
C SER A 86 -7.36 16.41 -6.00
N GLY A 87 -6.63 15.65 -5.20
CA GLY A 87 -6.10 16.13 -3.91
C GLY A 87 -6.94 15.72 -2.70
N SER A 88 -8.16 15.15 -2.92
CA SER A 88 -8.97 14.44 -1.93
C SER A 88 -8.92 15.08 -0.52
N PHE A 89 -8.47 14.32 0.47
CA PHE A 89 -8.42 14.72 1.87
C PHE A 89 -7.59 16.00 2.13
N GLY A 90 -6.55 16.28 1.36
CA GLY A 90 -5.84 17.57 1.44
C GLY A 90 -6.73 18.76 1.05
N ALA A 91 -7.54 18.60 0.00
CA ALA A 91 -8.51 19.60 -0.41
C ALA A 91 -9.67 19.72 0.59
N PHE A 92 -10.13 18.60 1.17
CA PHE A 92 -11.16 18.60 2.21
C PHE A 92 -10.68 19.29 3.48
N ALA A 93 -9.47 18.96 3.96
CA ALA A 93 -8.86 19.63 5.11
C ALA A 93 -8.67 21.13 4.88
N THR A 94 -8.25 21.54 3.67
CA THR A 94 -8.14 22.94 3.30
C THR A 94 -9.50 23.66 3.39
N ARG A 95 -10.57 23.02 2.90
CA ARG A 95 -11.90 23.63 2.82
C ARG A 95 -12.62 23.68 4.17
N TYR A 96 -12.54 22.62 4.95
CA TYR A 96 -13.36 22.47 6.17
C TYR A 96 -12.63 22.79 7.47
N ILE A 97 -11.29 22.72 7.48
CA ILE A 97 -10.48 23.03 8.68
C ILE A 97 -9.66 24.30 8.44
N GLY A 98 -8.93 24.38 7.34
CA GLY A 98 -8.13 25.53 6.97
C GLY A 98 -6.94 25.21 6.07
N PRO A 99 -6.38 26.23 5.37
CA PRO A 99 -5.33 26.02 4.37
C PRO A 99 -4.04 25.45 4.95
N GLY A 100 -3.68 25.79 6.18
CA GLY A 100 -2.49 25.25 6.85
C GLY A 100 -2.60 23.73 7.10
N THR A 101 -3.77 23.27 7.57
CA THR A 101 -4.04 21.85 7.80
C THR A 101 -4.05 21.07 6.49
N GLY A 102 -4.70 21.60 5.44
CA GLY A 102 -4.71 20.95 4.15
C GLY A 102 -3.32 20.81 3.54
N TYR A 103 -2.48 21.84 3.69
CA TYR A 103 -1.07 21.82 3.27
C TYR A 103 -0.29 20.75 4.02
N MET A 104 -0.39 20.72 5.37
CA MET A 104 0.27 19.74 6.22
C MET A 104 -0.15 18.30 5.86
N VAL A 105 -1.44 18.03 5.76
CA VAL A 105 -1.97 16.70 5.43
C VAL A 105 -1.47 16.22 4.05
N SER A 106 -1.47 17.11 3.07
CA SER A 106 -0.98 16.79 1.73
C SER A 106 0.52 16.44 1.71
N TRP A 107 1.33 17.18 2.48
CA TRP A 107 2.75 16.87 2.63
C TRP A 107 3.00 15.59 3.40
N MET A 108 2.26 15.33 4.50
CA MET A 108 2.36 14.08 5.25
C MET A 108 2.04 12.88 4.36
N TYR A 109 1.00 12.97 3.53
CA TYR A 109 0.67 11.92 2.57
C TYR A 109 1.79 11.70 1.54
N TRP A 110 2.30 12.77 0.94
CA TRP A 110 3.39 12.67 -0.02
C TRP A 110 4.66 12.06 0.60
N LEU A 111 5.03 12.51 1.81
CA LEU A 111 6.18 11.96 2.54
C LEU A 111 5.98 10.48 2.90
N GLY A 112 4.80 10.12 3.36
CA GLY A 112 4.46 8.73 3.69
C GLY A 112 4.62 7.80 2.49
N TRP A 113 4.05 8.16 1.35
CA TRP A 113 4.20 7.36 0.13
C TRP A 113 5.61 7.40 -0.45
N SER A 114 6.32 8.51 -0.33
CA SER A 114 7.73 8.58 -0.71
C SER A 114 8.59 7.61 0.12
N ALA A 115 8.35 7.51 1.43
CA ALA A 115 9.01 6.53 2.28
C ALA A 115 8.57 5.10 1.94
N THR A 116 7.29 4.88 1.67
CA THR A 116 6.76 3.57 1.24
C THR A 116 7.44 3.09 -0.04
N LEU A 117 7.69 3.97 -1.04
CA LEU A 117 8.46 3.59 -2.23
C LEU A 117 9.82 3.01 -1.87
N GLY A 118 10.55 3.67 -0.97
CA GLY A 118 11.86 3.18 -0.49
C GLY A 118 11.73 1.82 0.23
N THR A 119 10.69 1.65 1.03
CA THR A 119 10.40 0.39 1.73
C THR A 119 10.14 -0.75 0.74
N GLU A 120 9.26 -0.53 -0.25
CA GLU A 120 8.87 -1.55 -1.24
C GLU A 120 10.05 -1.94 -2.15
N PHE A 121 10.84 -0.97 -2.63
CA PHE A 121 12.00 -1.24 -3.45
C PHE A 121 13.10 -1.99 -2.68
N THR A 122 13.36 -1.60 -1.43
CA THR A 122 14.34 -2.28 -0.58
C THR A 122 13.92 -3.72 -0.31
N ALA A 123 12.66 -3.94 0.06
CA ALA A 123 12.12 -5.27 0.31
C ALA A 123 12.18 -6.16 -0.95
N ALA A 124 11.78 -5.63 -2.11
CA ALA A 124 11.85 -6.37 -3.37
C ALA A 124 13.30 -6.74 -3.72
N ALA A 125 14.24 -5.82 -3.54
CA ALA A 125 15.66 -6.04 -3.82
C ALA A 125 16.27 -7.13 -2.92
N ILE A 126 15.90 -7.15 -1.63
CA ILE A 126 16.33 -8.18 -0.68
C ILE A 126 15.81 -9.57 -1.11
N LEU A 127 14.53 -9.66 -1.50
CA LEU A 127 13.97 -10.93 -1.97
C LEU A 127 14.66 -11.47 -3.23
N VAL A 128 15.08 -10.59 -4.14
CA VAL A 128 15.84 -10.99 -5.34
C VAL A 128 17.25 -11.42 -4.99
N GLN A 129 17.86 -10.85 -3.95
CA GLN A 129 19.20 -11.21 -3.52
C GLN A 129 19.33 -12.68 -3.10
N GLU A 130 18.22 -13.32 -2.67
CA GLU A 130 18.20 -14.77 -2.40
C GLU A 130 18.53 -15.61 -3.66
N TRP A 131 18.14 -15.16 -4.85
CA TRP A 131 18.48 -15.80 -6.11
C TRP A 131 19.84 -15.37 -6.65
N PHE A 132 20.26 -14.13 -6.33
CA PHE A 132 21.48 -13.53 -6.83
C PHE A 132 22.35 -12.96 -5.68
N PRO A 133 22.89 -13.82 -4.78
CA PRO A 133 23.60 -13.37 -3.56
C PRO A 133 24.81 -12.47 -3.81
N GLN A 134 25.40 -12.55 -5.00
CA GLN A 134 26.58 -11.76 -5.38
C GLN A 134 26.24 -10.34 -5.88
N THR A 135 24.95 -10.01 -5.96
CA THR A 135 24.51 -8.71 -6.47
C THR A 135 24.15 -7.75 -5.34
N SER A 136 24.43 -6.48 -5.56
CA SER A 136 24.15 -5.43 -4.59
C SER A 136 22.65 -5.08 -4.54
N ILE A 137 22.12 -4.81 -3.33
CA ILE A 137 20.72 -4.41 -3.10
C ILE A 137 20.41 -3.11 -3.86
N TRP A 138 21.34 -2.13 -3.87
CA TRP A 138 21.13 -0.85 -4.56
C TRP A 138 20.90 -1.03 -6.07
N LEU A 139 21.53 -2.02 -6.71
CA LEU A 139 21.36 -2.29 -8.14
C LEU A 139 19.90 -2.69 -8.44
N TRP A 140 19.34 -3.63 -7.67
CA TRP A 140 17.96 -4.07 -7.81
C TRP A 140 16.98 -2.97 -7.46
N THR A 141 17.26 -2.20 -6.40
CA THR A 141 16.48 -1.01 -6.05
C THR A 141 16.39 -0.04 -7.22
N LEU A 142 17.51 0.24 -7.91
CA LEU A 142 17.55 1.14 -9.07
C LEU A 142 16.78 0.56 -10.27
N ILE A 143 16.93 -0.74 -10.54
CA ILE A 143 16.19 -1.43 -11.63
C ILE A 143 14.70 -1.33 -11.39
N PHE A 144 14.22 -1.64 -10.19
CA PHE A 144 12.81 -1.59 -9.83
C PHE A 144 12.25 -0.17 -9.84
N ALA A 145 12.98 0.79 -9.28
CA ALA A 145 12.60 2.20 -9.32
C ALA A 145 12.47 2.70 -10.78
N SER A 146 13.40 2.31 -11.65
CA SER A 146 13.35 2.67 -13.07
C SER A 146 12.13 2.07 -13.78
N GLY A 147 11.82 0.79 -13.52
CA GLY A 147 10.64 0.12 -14.08
C GLY A 147 9.32 0.79 -13.66
N VAL A 148 9.17 1.08 -12.37
CA VAL A 148 8.00 1.76 -11.80
C VAL A 148 7.88 3.19 -12.34
N LEU A 149 9.00 3.91 -12.47
CA LEU A 149 9.04 5.25 -13.07
C LEU A 149 8.53 5.25 -14.51
N ILE A 150 9.03 4.35 -15.35
CA ILE A 150 8.62 4.21 -16.76
C ILE A 150 7.13 3.90 -16.86
N SER A 151 6.62 2.99 -16.00
CA SER A 151 5.20 2.66 -15.93
C SER A 151 4.35 3.89 -15.66
N ASN A 152 4.71 4.69 -14.64
CA ASN A 152 3.96 5.89 -14.24
C ASN A 152 4.04 7.05 -15.25
N LEU A 153 5.11 7.13 -16.03
CA LEU A 153 5.26 8.16 -17.08
C LEU A 153 4.43 7.88 -18.34
N SER A 154 3.87 6.67 -18.50
CA SER A 154 3.12 6.25 -19.69
C SER A 154 1.79 7.01 -19.84
N SER A 155 0.69 6.43 -19.39
CA SER A 155 -0.63 7.08 -19.38
C SER A 155 -1.48 6.57 -18.22
N THR A 156 -2.42 7.37 -17.74
CA THR A 156 -3.34 6.98 -16.65
C THR A 156 -4.10 5.69 -16.98
N ARG A 157 -4.50 5.50 -18.24
CA ARG A 157 -5.21 4.29 -18.65
C ARG A 157 -4.30 3.05 -18.65
N ALA A 158 -3.07 3.18 -19.19
CA ALA A 158 -2.10 2.08 -19.20
C ALA A 158 -1.70 1.70 -17.77
N PHE A 159 -1.47 2.70 -16.90
CA PHE A 159 -1.27 2.49 -15.47
C PHE A 159 -2.43 1.73 -14.83
N ALA A 160 -3.67 2.19 -15.01
CA ALA A 160 -4.85 1.56 -14.39
C ALA A 160 -5.06 0.12 -14.87
N GLU A 161 -4.79 -0.19 -16.13
CA GLU A 161 -4.91 -1.54 -16.67
C GLU A 161 -3.78 -2.46 -16.16
N SER A 162 -2.53 -1.98 -16.11
CA SER A 162 -1.42 -2.75 -15.55
C SER A 162 -1.63 -3.06 -14.06
N GLU A 163 -2.06 -2.06 -13.28
CA GLU A 163 -2.34 -2.21 -11.86
C GLU A 163 -3.51 -3.17 -11.61
N PHE A 164 -4.52 -3.17 -12.48
CA PHE A 164 -5.62 -4.11 -12.41
C PHE A 164 -5.14 -5.57 -12.49
N TRP A 165 -4.27 -5.90 -13.45
CA TRP A 165 -3.75 -7.26 -13.60
C TRP A 165 -2.79 -7.65 -12.48
N LEU A 166 -1.90 -6.75 -12.07
CA LEU A 166 -1.01 -6.99 -10.94
C LEU A 166 -1.79 -7.21 -9.64
N SER A 167 -2.86 -6.45 -9.42
CA SER A 167 -3.74 -6.61 -8.26
C SER A 167 -4.50 -7.94 -8.26
N ILE A 168 -4.90 -8.45 -9.44
CA ILE A 168 -5.51 -9.78 -9.54
C ILE A 168 -4.53 -10.86 -9.08
N ILE A 169 -3.25 -10.77 -9.47
CA ILE A 169 -2.21 -11.72 -9.05
C ILE A 169 -2.08 -11.71 -7.53
N LYS A 170 -2.01 -10.52 -6.90
CA LYS A 170 -1.93 -10.36 -5.44
C LYS A 170 -3.13 -11.00 -4.73
N VAL A 171 -4.34 -10.65 -5.17
CA VAL A 171 -5.58 -11.16 -4.57
C VAL A 171 -5.68 -12.67 -4.72
N ALA A 172 -5.38 -13.21 -5.90
CA ALA A 172 -5.37 -14.65 -6.12
C ALA A 172 -4.35 -15.36 -5.22
N THR A 173 -3.15 -14.79 -5.07
CA THR A 173 -2.11 -15.35 -4.19
C THR A 173 -2.56 -15.39 -2.74
N VAL A 174 -3.14 -14.30 -2.21
CA VAL A 174 -3.64 -14.27 -0.84
C VAL A 174 -4.77 -15.27 -0.63
N LEU A 175 -5.69 -15.39 -1.59
CA LEU A 175 -6.76 -16.39 -1.54
C LEU A 175 -6.22 -17.82 -1.56
N ILE A 176 -5.29 -18.13 -2.46
CA ILE A 176 -4.65 -19.45 -2.53
C ILE A 176 -3.93 -19.74 -1.23
N PHE A 177 -3.18 -18.76 -0.68
CA PHE A 177 -2.50 -18.90 0.60
C PHE A 177 -3.48 -19.23 1.74
N ILE A 178 -4.59 -18.53 1.83
CA ILE A 178 -5.62 -18.77 2.87
C ILE A 178 -6.22 -20.16 2.68
N LEU A 179 -6.60 -20.54 1.47
CA LEU A 179 -7.20 -21.86 1.19
C LEU A 179 -6.25 -23.02 1.50
N LEU A 180 -5.02 -22.96 1.01
CA LEU A 180 -4.00 -23.96 1.28
C LEU A 180 -3.62 -24.01 2.77
N GLY A 181 -3.52 -22.84 3.40
CA GLY A 181 -3.25 -22.73 4.82
C GLY A 181 -4.33 -23.38 5.68
N PHE A 182 -5.60 -23.16 5.39
CA PHE A 182 -6.70 -23.87 6.06
C PHE A 182 -6.66 -25.37 5.76
N ALA A 183 -6.31 -25.79 4.55
CA ALA A 183 -6.14 -27.22 4.24
C ALA A 183 -5.04 -27.86 5.10
N CYS A 184 -3.93 -27.15 5.37
CA CYS A 184 -2.89 -27.61 6.32
C CYS A 184 -3.39 -27.61 7.77
N ILE A 185 -4.10 -26.56 8.22
CA ILE A 185 -4.66 -26.48 9.58
C ILE A 185 -5.56 -27.68 9.87
N PHE A 186 -6.39 -28.09 8.91
CA PHE A 186 -7.29 -29.23 9.06
C PHE A 186 -6.66 -30.58 8.68
N GLY A 187 -5.36 -30.63 8.37
CA GLY A 187 -4.63 -31.86 8.07
C GLY A 187 -4.96 -32.49 6.71
N ILE A 188 -5.61 -31.76 5.79
CA ILE A 188 -5.84 -32.20 4.40
C ILE A 188 -4.53 -32.24 3.63
N ILE A 189 -3.68 -31.25 3.86
CA ILE A 189 -2.31 -31.17 3.32
C ILE A 189 -1.35 -31.31 4.50
N PRO A 190 -0.34 -32.22 4.41
CA PRO A 190 0.66 -32.36 5.45
C PRO A 190 1.46 -31.07 5.61
N PHE A 191 1.82 -30.74 6.85
CA PHE A 191 2.63 -29.57 7.16
C PHE A 191 3.83 -30.00 8.00
N GLN A 192 5.02 -29.63 7.59
CA GLN A 192 6.25 -30.06 8.26
C GLN A 192 6.27 -29.62 9.72
N GLY A 193 6.66 -30.54 10.60
CA GLY A 193 6.69 -30.34 12.05
C GLY A 193 5.42 -30.78 12.79
N TYR A 194 4.41 -31.29 12.07
CA TYR A 194 3.19 -31.84 12.68
C TYR A 194 2.91 -33.27 12.17
N GLU A 195 2.72 -34.19 13.08
CA GLU A 195 2.31 -35.59 12.79
C GLU A 195 0.79 -35.70 12.55
N SER A 196 0.02 -34.76 13.07
CA SER A 196 -1.45 -34.67 12.94
C SER A 196 -1.88 -33.27 12.63
N ALA A 197 -3.17 -33.06 12.32
CA ALA A 197 -3.72 -31.76 12.05
C ALA A 197 -3.39 -30.76 13.17
N PRO A 198 -2.66 -29.64 12.90
CA PRO A 198 -2.28 -28.67 13.92
C PRO A 198 -3.49 -27.94 14.50
N LEU A 199 -4.57 -27.83 13.76
CA LEU A 199 -5.76 -27.08 14.09
C LEU A 199 -5.39 -25.64 14.50
N PHE A 200 -6.02 -25.13 15.54
CA PHE A 200 -5.77 -23.79 16.08
C PHE A 200 -4.94 -23.81 17.38
N SER A 201 -4.18 -24.91 17.61
CA SER A 201 -3.43 -25.09 18.86
C SER A 201 -2.43 -23.97 19.11
N ASN A 202 -1.70 -23.50 18.09
CA ASN A 202 -0.73 -22.42 18.23
C ASN A 202 -1.35 -21.07 18.60
N LEU A 203 -2.62 -20.83 18.28
CA LEU A 203 -3.29 -19.56 18.63
C LEU A 203 -3.39 -19.35 20.14
N THR A 204 -3.51 -20.43 20.92
CA THR A 204 -3.76 -20.36 22.36
C THR A 204 -2.72 -21.09 23.21
N ALA A 205 -1.79 -21.84 22.61
CA ALA A 205 -0.82 -22.68 23.30
C ALA A 205 0.00 -21.95 24.39
N GLN A 206 0.24 -20.66 24.22
CA GLN A 206 1.01 -19.85 25.17
C GLN A 206 0.17 -18.74 25.84
N GLY A 207 -1.15 -18.94 25.87
CA GLY A 207 -2.10 -17.98 26.42
C GLY A 207 -2.67 -17.01 25.37
N TRP A 208 -3.68 -16.24 25.78
CA TRP A 208 -4.41 -15.34 24.87
C TRP A 208 -3.56 -14.15 24.40
N LEU A 209 -2.78 -13.56 25.29
CA LEU A 209 -1.89 -12.42 25.03
C LEU A 209 -0.56 -12.68 25.76
N PRO A 210 0.32 -13.53 25.21
CA PRO A 210 1.52 -13.97 25.90
C PRO A 210 2.47 -12.81 26.25
N ASN A 211 2.45 -11.74 25.45
CA ASN A 211 3.29 -10.56 25.64
C ASN A 211 2.54 -9.39 26.28
N GLY A 212 1.28 -9.60 26.72
CA GLY A 212 0.43 -8.57 27.34
C GLY A 212 -0.24 -7.65 26.34
N LEU A 213 -0.91 -6.59 26.88
CA LEU A 213 -1.72 -5.67 26.07
C LEU A 213 -0.88 -4.59 25.35
N ILE A 214 0.25 -4.17 25.91
CA ILE A 214 1.05 -3.08 25.35
C ILE A 214 1.51 -3.41 23.93
N PRO A 215 2.09 -4.58 23.62
CA PRO A 215 2.47 -4.93 22.26
C PRO A 215 1.31 -4.97 21.27
N LEU A 216 0.10 -5.31 21.69
CA LEU A 216 -1.09 -5.25 20.85
C LEU A 216 -1.33 -3.81 20.35
N PHE A 217 -1.24 -2.81 21.23
CA PHE A 217 -1.45 -1.41 20.85
C PHE A 217 -0.27 -0.84 20.05
N THR A 218 0.97 -1.20 20.39
CA THR A 218 2.14 -0.69 19.65
C THR A 218 2.21 -1.25 18.23
N THR A 219 1.77 -2.50 18.02
CA THR A 219 1.72 -3.10 16.69
C THR A 219 0.62 -2.53 15.80
N LEU A 220 -0.38 -1.82 16.34
CA LEU A 220 -1.39 -1.13 15.53
C LEU A 220 -0.77 -0.14 14.53
N LEU A 221 0.42 0.41 14.82
CA LEU A 221 1.13 1.26 13.87
C LEU A 221 1.55 0.48 12.61
N ILE A 222 2.08 -0.74 12.79
CA ILE A 222 2.47 -1.63 11.68
C ILE A 222 1.21 -2.09 10.92
N VAL A 223 0.14 -2.42 11.65
CA VAL A 223 -1.15 -2.81 11.07
C VAL A 223 -1.75 -1.66 10.26
N ASN A 224 -1.68 -0.42 10.78
CA ASN A 224 -2.12 0.75 10.03
C ASN A 224 -1.34 0.90 8.71
N PHE A 225 -0.03 0.69 8.73
CA PHE A 225 0.78 0.66 7.51
C PHE A 225 0.30 -0.42 6.53
N ALA A 226 -0.10 -1.60 7.02
CA ALA A 226 -0.62 -2.66 6.14
C ALA A 226 -1.94 -2.26 5.43
N PHE A 227 -2.76 -1.38 6.04
CA PHE A 227 -3.99 -0.85 5.42
C PHE A 227 -3.76 0.40 4.58
N ASN A 228 -2.55 0.95 4.47
CA ASN A 228 -2.23 2.04 3.56
C ASN A 228 -2.54 1.64 2.12
N GLY A 229 -3.03 2.59 1.33
CA GLY A 229 -3.47 2.36 -0.05
C GLY A 229 -4.99 2.25 -0.18
N THR A 230 -5.73 1.96 0.89
CA THR A 230 -7.20 1.98 0.87
C THR A 230 -7.74 3.37 0.51
N GLU A 231 -7.09 4.43 0.97
CA GLU A 231 -7.44 5.83 0.73
C GLU A 231 -7.17 6.29 -0.71
N MET A 232 -6.46 5.52 -1.53
CA MET A 232 -6.22 5.83 -2.94
C MET A 232 -7.51 5.96 -3.74
N ILE A 233 -8.59 5.32 -3.31
CA ILE A 233 -9.93 5.51 -3.90
C ILE A 233 -10.32 6.98 -3.86
N GLY A 234 -10.05 7.68 -2.76
CA GLY A 234 -10.29 9.12 -2.62
C GLY A 234 -9.43 9.96 -3.58
N ILE A 235 -8.14 9.64 -3.72
CA ILE A 235 -7.23 10.32 -4.65
C ILE A 235 -7.68 10.12 -6.10
N ALA A 236 -8.03 8.89 -6.45
CA ALA A 236 -8.47 8.54 -7.81
C ALA A 236 -9.89 9.02 -8.14
N ALA A 237 -10.66 9.53 -7.18
CA ALA A 237 -12.02 10.03 -7.40
C ALA A 237 -12.08 11.13 -8.48
N GLY A 238 -11.06 12.02 -8.52
CA GLY A 238 -10.93 13.05 -9.53
C GLY A 238 -10.68 12.54 -10.97
N GLU A 239 -10.12 11.32 -11.12
CA GLU A 239 -9.84 10.65 -12.39
C GLU A 239 -10.87 9.54 -12.69
N THR A 240 -11.95 9.44 -11.90
CA THR A 240 -12.97 8.37 -11.97
C THR A 240 -14.17 8.81 -12.79
N GLU A 241 -14.71 7.87 -13.58
CA GLU A 241 -16.01 8.01 -14.23
C GLU A 241 -17.14 7.85 -13.21
N ASN A 242 -18.13 8.77 -13.22
CA ASN A 242 -19.29 8.76 -12.30
C ASN A 242 -18.91 8.53 -10.83
N PRO A 243 -18.09 9.42 -10.22
CA PRO A 243 -17.53 9.21 -8.89
C PRO A 243 -18.60 9.01 -7.81
N GLU A 244 -19.75 9.67 -7.91
CA GLU A 244 -20.87 9.56 -6.97
C GLU A 244 -21.39 8.12 -6.78
N LYS A 245 -21.31 7.29 -7.83
CA LYS A 245 -21.73 5.87 -7.79
C LYS A 245 -20.55 4.93 -7.55
N ASN A 246 -19.41 5.22 -8.19
CA ASN A 246 -18.29 4.28 -8.22
C ASN A 246 -17.43 4.34 -6.96
N VAL A 247 -17.27 5.50 -6.32
CA VAL A 247 -16.46 5.66 -5.11
C VAL A 247 -17.05 4.90 -3.91
N PRO A 248 -18.32 5.09 -3.51
CA PRO A 248 -18.91 4.34 -2.38
C PRO A 248 -18.87 2.83 -2.61
N LYS A 249 -19.22 2.38 -3.82
CA LYS A 249 -19.19 0.97 -4.18
C LYS A 249 -17.77 0.39 -4.07
N ALA A 250 -16.75 1.15 -4.49
CA ALA A 250 -15.36 0.72 -4.41
C ALA A 250 -14.90 0.62 -2.95
N ILE A 251 -15.23 1.59 -2.10
CA ILE A 251 -14.88 1.59 -0.67
C ILE A 251 -15.43 0.35 0.03
N HIS A 252 -16.76 0.13 -0.04
CA HIS A 252 -17.35 -1.04 0.60
C HIS A 252 -16.77 -2.36 0.08
N ALA A 253 -16.58 -2.47 -1.24
CA ALA A 253 -16.07 -3.69 -1.84
C ALA A 253 -14.60 -3.96 -1.51
N ALA A 254 -13.75 -2.91 -1.47
CA ALA A 254 -12.31 -3.07 -1.24
C ALA A 254 -12.00 -3.31 0.24
N VAL A 255 -12.52 -2.49 1.15
CA VAL A 255 -12.10 -2.54 2.55
C VAL A 255 -12.55 -3.84 3.24
N TRP A 256 -13.77 -4.31 3.01
CA TRP A 256 -14.21 -5.60 3.56
C TRP A 256 -13.37 -6.77 3.04
N ARG A 257 -13.01 -6.76 1.76
CA ARG A 257 -12.12 -7.80 1.21
C ARG A 257 -10.76 -7.76 1.86
N LEU A 258 -10.18 -6.57 2.07
CA LEU A 258 -8.89 -6.43 2.75
C LEU A 258 -8.94 -6.91 4.19
N ILE A 259 -9.99 -6.58 4.95
CA ILE A 259 -10.16 -7.10 6.32
C ILE A 259 -10.17 -8.64 6.31
N ILE A 260 -11.00 -9.25 5.45
CA ILE A 260 -11.10 -10.71 5.36
C ILE A 260 -9.75 -11.33 4.95
N PHE A 261 -9.06 -10.75 3.96
CA PHE A 261 -7.79 -11.26 3.49
C PHE A 261 -6.70 -11.14 4.55
N PHE A 262 -6.61 -10.00 5.22
CA PHE A 262 -5.58 -9.78 6.23
C PHE A 262 -5.83 -10.63 7.47
N VAL A 263 -7.02 -10.59 8.03
CA VAL A 263 -7.38 -11.40 9.20
C VAL A 263 -7.26 -12.90 8.89
N GLY A 264 -7.74 -13.36 7.73
CA GLY A 264 -7.61 -14.74 7.30
C GLY A 264 -6.16 -15.18 7.16
N THR A 265 -5.31 -14.33 6.59
CA THR A 265 -3.88 -14.58 6.48
C THR A 265 -3.21 -14.69 7.86
N ILE A 266 -3.50 -13.75 8.76
CA ILE A 266 -2.93 -13.77 10.11
C ILE A 266 -3.37 -15.00 10.89
N ILE A 267 -4.62 -15.43 10.77
CA ILE A 267 -5.10 -16.68 11.38
C ILE A 267 -4.30 -17.87 10.84
N VAL A 268 -4.09 -17.95 9.53
CA VAL A 268 -3.32 -19.04 8.92
C VAL A 268 -1.88 -19.07 9.44
N ILE A 269 -1.17 -17.94 9.35
CA ILE A 269 0.24 -17.85 9.78
C ILE A 269 0.35 -18.20 11.27
N SER A 270 -0.50 -17.62 12.11
CA SER A 270 -0.50 -17.80 13.56
C SER A 270 -0.90 -19.22 14.00
N SER A 271 -1.65 -19.94 13.17
CA SER A 271 -2.03 -21.33 13.46
C SER A 271 -0.94 -22.33 13.07
N LEU A 272 -0.20 -22.04 11.98
CA LEU A 272 0.80 -22.94 11.42
C LEU A 272 2.21 -22.69 11.95
N LEU A 273 2.58 -21.44 12.23
CA LEU A 273 3.91 -21.08 12.71
C LEU A 273 3.88 -20.72 14.20
N ASN A 274 4.89 -21.17 14.92
CA ASN A 274 5.10 -20.74 16.30
C ASN A 274 5.54 -19.27 16.29
N TYR A 275 4.89 -18.40 17.07
CA TYR A 275 5.17 -16.96 17.10
C TYR A 275 6.57 -16.61 17.64
N THR A 276 7.24 -17.52 18.35
CA THR A 276 8.64 -17.38 18.77
C THR A 276 9.64 -17.74 17.67
N ASN A 277 9.15 -18.13 16.48
CA ASN A 277 10.02 -18.43 15.34
C ASN A 277 10.77 -17.16 14.92
N THR A 278 12.10 -17.21 14.97
CA THR A 278 12.96 -16.08 14.60
C THR A 278 12.79 -15.66 13.14
N GLY A 279 12.32 -16.55 12.26
CA GLY A 279 11.97 -16.26 10.88
C GLY A 279 10.76 -15.32 10.71
N LEU A 280 9.98 -15.07 11.78
CA LEU A 280 8.89 -14.07 11.75
C LEU A 280 9.38 -12.64 11.99
N GLN A 281 10.56 -12.47 12.60
CA GLN A 281 11.08 -11.14 12.95
C GLN A 281 11.87 -10.54 11.80
N VAL A 282 11.50 -9.36 11.40
CA VAL A 282 12.27 -8.57 10.43
C VAL A 282 13.63 -8.21 11.06
N GLY A 283 14.72 -8.72 10.49
CA GLY A 283 16.08 -8.49 11.01
C GLY A 283 16.52 -9.47 12.12
N GLY A 284 15.78 -10.56 12.37
CA GLY A 284 16.26 -11.70 13.15
C GLY A 284 17.35 -12.49 12.40
N HIS A 285 17.86 -13.58 13.00
CA HIS A 285 18.91 -14.42 12.37
C HIS A 285 18.52 -15.03 11.00
N GLY A 286 17.26 -14.86 10.56
CA GLY A 286 16.77 -15.21 9.22
C GLY A 286 16.85 -14.08 8.20
N GLY A 287 17.25 -12.85 8.59
CA GLY A 287 17.27 -11.68 7.72
C GLY A 287 15.88 -11.21 7.27
N LEU A 288 15.84 -10.17 6.43
CA LEU A 288 14.61 -9.71 5.75
C LEU A 288 14.08 -10.71 4.71
N SER A 289 14.83 -11.76 4.41
CA SER A 289 14.50 -12.78 3.42
C SER A 289 13.33 -13.69 3.82
N SER A 290 12.94 -13.71 5.09
CA SER A 290 11.88 -14.59 5.59
C SER A 290 10.53 -13.86 5.68
N SER A 291 9.83 -13.78 4.55
CA SER A 291 8.39 -13.52 4.58
C SER A 291 7.66 -14.70 5.25
N PRO A 292 6.73 -14.46 6.18
CA PRO A 292 5.90 -15.52 6.76
C PRO A 292 5.20 -16.37 5.70
N PHE A 293 4.83 -15.78 4.58
CA PHE A 293 4.24 -16.50 3.45
C PHE A 293 5.22 -17.51 2.83
N VAL A 294 6.45 -17.08 2.60
CA VAL A 294 7.50 -17.97 2.07
C VAL A 294 7.72 -19.12 3.04
N THR A 295 7.85 -18.83 4.34
CA THR A 295 8.05 -19.85 5.38
C THR A 295 6.92 -20.89 5.38
N VAL A 296 5.65 -20.46 5.32
CA VAL A 296 4.50 -21.38 5.28
C VAL A 296 4.53 -22.24 4.04
N PHE A 297 4.78 -21.68 2.86
CA PHE A 297 4.85 -22.45 1.61
C PHE A 297 6.03 -23.44 1.59
N THR A 298 7.19 -23.06 2.13
CA THR A 298 8.35 -23.95 2.26
C THR A 298 8.00 -25.15 3.15
N GLN A 299 7.31 -24.92 4.28
CA GLN A 299 6.92 -25.99 5.21
C GLN A 299 5.76 -26.86 4.69
N MET A 300 5.02 -26.44 3.68
CA MET A 300 4.07 -27.30 2.95
C MET A 300 4.77 -28.36 2.10
N GLY A 301 6.09 -28.25 1.86
CA GLY A 301 6.85 -29.21 1.08
C GLY A 301 6.50 -29.27 -0.41
N ILE A 302 5.84 -28.24 -0.94
CA ILE A 302 5.47 -28.16 -2.36
C ILE A 302 6.71 -27.75 -3.18
N PRO A 303 7.16 -28.56 -4.14
CA PRO A 303 8.33 -28.24 -4.96
C PRO A 303 8.18 -26.86 -5.65
N TYR A 304 9.25 -26.08 -5.65
CA TYR A 304 9.31 -24.74 -6.27
C TYR A 304 8.32 -23.70 -5.69
N ALA A 305 7.52 -24.02 -4.67
CA ALA A 305 6.55 -23.08 -4.10
C ALA A 305 7.23 -21.86 -3.49
N GLU A 306 8.40 -22.03 -2.90
CA GLU A 306 9.20 -20.96 -2.32
C GLU A 306 9.58 -19.91 -3.36
N ASP A 307 10.16 -20.32 -4.49
CA ASP A 307 10.56 -19.41 -5.55
C ASP A 307 9.37 -18.74 -6.22
N PHE A 308 8.30 -19.52 -6.43
CA PHE A 308 7.07 -18.98 -7.00
C PHE A 308 6.46 -17.89 -6.11
N ILE A 309 6.29 -18.16 -4.81
CA ILE A 309 5.72 -17.18 -3.90
C ILE A 309 6.62 -15.95 -3.73
N ARG A 310 7.94 -16.14 -3.70
CA ARG A 310 8.92 -15.05 -3.68
C ARG A 310 8.77 -14.14 -4.90
N PHE A 311 8.68 -14.71 -6.09
CA PHE A 311 8.44 -13.96 -7.32
C PHE A 311 7.12 -13.18 -7.26
N VAL A 312 6.04 -13.81 -6.79
CA VAL A 312 4.74 -13.14 -6.66
C VAL A 312 4.81 -11.99 -5.64
N ILE A 313 5.49 -12.18 -4.51
CA ILE A 313 5.68 -11.11 -3.53
C ILE A 313 6.43 -9.94 -4.16
N ILE A 314 7.54 -10.17 -4.88
CA ILE A 314 8.27 -9.10 -5.57
C ILE A 314 7.35 -8.31 -6.50
N THR A 315 6.56 -9.00 -7.35
CA THR A 315 5.60 -8.32 -8.23
C THR A 315 4.55 -7.53 -7.45
N ALA A 316 4.13 -8.04 -6.29
CA ALA A 316 3.20 -7.37 -5.40
C ALA A 316 3.79 -6.09 -4.81
N LEU A 317 5.04 -6.12 -4.35
CA LEU A 317 5.74 -4.96 -3.81
C LEU A 317 5.89 -3.86 -4.88
N LEU A 318 6.29 -4.25 -6.09
CA LEU A 318 6.44 -3.31 -7.20
C LEU A 318 5.11 -2.69 -7.63
N SER A 319 4.01 -3.43 -7.59
CA SER A 319 2.68 -2.89 -7.85
C SER A 319 2.25 -1.91 -6.74
N THR A 320 2.54 -2.19 -5.45
CA THR A 320 2.28 -1.23 -4.37
C THR A 320 3.08 0.04 -4.55
N ALA A 321 4.37 -0.05 -4.90
CA ALA A 321 5.20 1.10 -5.25
C ALA A 321 4.65 1.88 -6.45
N ASN A 322 4.19 1.18 -7.48
CA ASN A 322 3.58 1.77 -8.67
C ASN A 322 2.33 2.60 -8.33
N SER A 323 1.44 2.06 -7.51
CA SER A 323 0.24 2.75 -7.00
C SER A 323 0.60 3.92 -6.07
N GLY A 324 1.61 3.76 -5.21
CA GLY A 324 2.10 4.80 -4.31
C GLY A 324 2.67 6.00 -5.06
N LEU A 325 3.49 5.75 -6.09
CA LEU A 325 4.04 6.81 -6.95
C LEU A 325 2.93 7.57 -7.69
N TYR A 326 1.91 6.83 -8.17
CA TYR A 326 0.71 7.41 -8.76
C TYR A 326 0.03 8.36 -7.76
N ALA A 327 -0.32 7.89 -6.56
CA ALA A 327 -1.08 8.66 -5.59
C ALA A 327 -0.31 9.89 -5.06
N ALA A 328 0.96 9.73 -4.68
CA ALA A 328 1.80 10.80 -4.18
C ALA A 328 2.05 11.90 -5.21
N SER A 329 2.28 11.54 -6.47
CA SER A 329 2.48 12.53 -7.54
C SER A 329 1.22 13.35 -7.83
N ARG A 330 0.01 12.77 -7.70
CA ARG A 330 -1.26 13.50 -7.82
C ARG A 330 -1.47 14.47 -6.67
N MET A 331 -1.01 14.13 -5.48
CA MET A 331 -1.05 15.06 -4.34
C MET A 331 -0.17 16.29 -4.57
N MET A 332 1.06 16.12 -5.06
CA MET A 332 1.93 17.25 -5.44
C MET A 332 1.31 18.10 -6.55
N TRP A 333 0.72 17.46 -7.56
CA TRP A 333 0.02 18.14 -8.63
C TRP A 333 -1.15 18.97 -8.09
N ALA A 334 -1.95 18.41 -7.16
CA ALA A 334 -3.09 19.08 -6.54
C ALA A 334 -2.65 20.32 -5.74
N LEU A 335 -1.60 20.22 -4.94
CA LEU A 335 -1.01 21.36 -4.21
C LEU A 335 -0.59 22.48 -5.16
N SER A 336 0.07 22.12 -6.27
CA SER A 336 0.50 23.09 -7.28
C SER A 336 -0.68 23.74 -8.01
N SER A 337 -1.73 22.98 -8.30
CA SER A 337 -2.96 23.47 -8.90
C SER A 337 -3.71 24.45 -7.99
N GLN A 338 -3.55 24.33 -6.68
CA GLN A 338 -4.10 25.23 -5.66
C GLN A 338 -3.15 26.40 -5.33
N ASN A 339 -2.09 26.63 -6.11
CA ASN A 339 -1.04 27.63 -5.88
C ASN A 339 -0.29 27.49 -4.54
N GLN A 340 -0.26 26.30 -3.95
CA GLN A 340 0.46 25.98 -2.73
C GLN A 340 1.88 25.43 -3.01
N LEU A 341 2.17 25.07 -4.26
CA LEU A 341 3.48 24.70 -4.78
C LEU A 341 3.78 25.44 -6.09
N PRO A 342 5.05 25.52 -6.51
CA PRO A 342 5.40 26.10 -7.80
C PRO A 342 4.60 25.50 -8.96
N LYS A 343 4.14 26.31 -9.89
CA LYS A 343 3.33 25.91 -11.07
C LYS A 343 4.00 24.84 -11.95
N LEU A 344 5.29 24.61 -11.75
CA LEU A 344 6.07 23.57 -12.42
C LEU A 344 5.46 22.16 -12.18
N PHE A 345 4.99 21.88 -10.96
CA PHE A 345 4.41 20.59 -10.57
C PHE A 345 2.99 20.37 -11.14
N ALA A 346 2.31 21.44 -11.57
CA ALA A 346 1.02 21.32 -12.23
C ALA A 346 1.12 20.96 -13.72
N LYS A 347 2.34 20.91 -14.29
CA LYS A 347 2.54 20.54 -15.70
C LYS A 347 2.20 19.08 -15.92
N VAL A 348 1.35 18.82 -16.91
CA VAL A 348 0.97 17.47 -17.34
C VAL A 348 1.46 17.20 -18.76
N SER A 349 1.73 15.93 -19.05
CA SER A 349 2.06 15.47 -20.40
C SER A 349 0.83 15.49 -21.32
N LYS A 350 1.01 15.23 -22.61
CA LYS A 350 -0.10 15.05 -23.57
C LYS A 350 -1.05 13.91 -23.15
N SER A 351 -0.56 12.95 -22.39
CA SER A 351 -1.33 11.83 -21.82
C SER A 351 -2.06 12.18 -20.51
N GLY A 352 -1.92 13.41 -19.99
CA GLY A 352 -2.54 13.86 -18.74
C GLY A 352 -1.79 13.41 -17.48
N VAL A 353 -0.49 13.12 -17.58
CA VAL A 353 0.36 12.60 -16.49
C VAL A 353 1.24 13.72 -15.92
N PRO A 354 1.27 13.96 -14.59
CA PRO A 354 2.07 15.00 -13.94
C PRO A 354 3.55 14.59 -13.82
N TYR A 355 4.27 14.58 -14.93
CA TYR A 355 5.60 13.98 -15.05
C TYR A 355 6.66 14.56 -14.09
N ILE A 356 6.61 15.87 -13.80
CA ILE A 356 7.57 16.50 -12.87
C ILE A 356 7.30 16.04 -11.43
N ALA A 357 6.04 16.00 -11.03
CA ALA A 357 5.66 15.49 -9.72
C ALA A 357 6.08 14.01 -9.55
N ILE A 358 5.96 13.19 -10.60
CA ILE A 358 6.42 11.79 -10.60
C ILE A 358 7.94 11.72 -10.39
N TRP A 359 8.74 12.48 -11.13
CA TRP A 359 10.19 12.49 -10.96
C TRP A 359 10.62 12.89 -9.55
N VAL A 360 10.02 13.95 -8.99
CA VAL A 360 10.35 14.42 -7.64
C VAL A 360 9.90 13.43 -6.57
N THR A 361 8.74 12.80 -6.74
CA THR A 361 8.29 11.75 -5.81
C THR A 361 9.21 10.53 -5.84
N MET A 362 9.72 10.16 -7.00
CA MET A 362 10.68 9.05 -7.12
C MET A 362 11.97 9.29 -6.33
N ILE A 363 12.44 10.54 -6.24
CA ILE A 363 13.60 10.89 -5.41
C ILE A 363 13.35 10.50 -3.94
N GLY A 364 12.13 10.65 -3.45
CA GLY A 364 11.73 10.23 -2.09
C GLY A 364 11.85 8.72 -1.85
N GLY A 365 11.84 7.89 -2.89
CA GLY A 365 12.06 6.45 -2.80
C GLY A 365 13.54 6.03 -2.79
N LEU A 366 14.48 6.95 -3.08
CA LEU A 366 15.91 6.65 -3.17
C LEU A 366 16.64 6.34 -1.84
N PRO A 367 16.11 6.67 -0.62
CA PRO A 367 16.76 6.23 0.62
C PRO A 367 17.03 4.72 0.68
N GLY A 368 16.26 3.90 -0.05
CA GLY A 368 16.55 2.48 -0.25
C GLY A 368 17.94 2.19 -0.80
N LEU A 369 18.56 3.11 -1.57
CA LEU A 369 19.93 2.97 -2.06
C LEU A 369 20.98 3.01 -0.96
N LEU A 370 20.65 3.54 0.22
CA LEU A 370 21.53 3.60 1.38
C LEU A 370 21.58 2.28 2.17
N SER A 371 20.86 1.26 1.71
CA SER A 371 20.74 -0.04 2.39
C SER A 371 22.09 -0.74 2.60
N GLU A 372 23.08 -0.55 1.71
CA GLU A 372 24.42 -1.12 1.87
C GLU A 372 25.24 -0.42 2.95
N GLN A 373 24.98 0.87 3.21
CA GLN A 373 25.76 1.65 4.18
C GLN A 373 25.22 1.50 5.60
N PHE A 374 23.90 1.43 5.76
CA PHE A 374 23.21 1.45 7.06
C PHE A 374 22.57 0.12 7.43
N GLY A 375 22.60 -0.89 6.56
CA GLY A 375 21.87 -2.14 6.70
C GLY A 375 20.46 -2.05 6.13
N ALA A 376 20.09 -3.03 5.36
CA ALA A 376 18.79 -3.05 4.65
C ALA A 376 17.60 -3.16 5.61
N ASP A 377 17.76 -3.92 6.70
CA ASP A 377 16.77 -4.08 7.76
C ASP A 377 16.51 -2.79 8.53
N VAL A 378 17.56 -2.00 8.81
CA VAL A 378 17.47 -0.70 9.48
C VAL A 378 16.73 0.29 8.59
N ILE A 379 17.11 0.39 7.31
CA ILE A 379 16.46 1.27 6.34
C ILE A 379 14.99 0.89 6.18
N PHE A 380 14.71 -0.40 6.00
CA PHE A 380 13.35 -0.91 5.85
C PHE A 380 12.46 -0.55 7.04
N LYS A 381 12.89 -0.87 8.29
CA LYS A 381 12.12 -0.59 9.51
C LYS A 381 11.86 0.89 9.71
N ASN A 382 12.88 1.72 9.50
CA ASN A 382 12.75 3.17 9.69
C ASN A 382 11.82 3.80 8.65
N LEU A 383 11.93 3.42 7.37
CA LEU A 383 11.05 3.92 6.33
C LEU A 383 9.60 3.45 6.54
N MET A 384 9.39 2.18 6.91
CA MET A 384 8.06 1.64 7.23
C MET A 384 7.43 2.36 8.42
N GLY A 385 8.18 2.55 9.52
CA GLY A 385 7.72 3.27 10.69
C GLY A 385 7.38 4.73 10.42
N PHE A 386 8.21 5.42 9.62
CA PHE A 386 7.95 6.79 9.19
C PHE A 386 6.70 6.89 8.30
N ALA A 387 6.54 6.00 7.33
CA ALA A 387 5.36 5.94 6.48
C ALA A 387 4.09 5.67 7.29
N ALA A 388 4.14 4.72 8.23
CA ALA A 388 3.03 4.44 9.13
C ALA A 388 2.62 5.66 9.96
N PHE A 389 3.60 6.35 10.55
CA PHE A 389 3.35 7.55 11.36
C PHE A 389 2.71 8.68 10.56
N THR A 390 3.22 8.96 9.37
CA THR A 390 2.67 10.03 8.52
C THR A 390 1.24 9.74 8.09
N MET A 391 0.91 8.47 7.83
CA MET A 391 -0.45 8.06 7.47
C MET A 391 -1.45 8.16 8.63
N VAL A 392 -1.02 7.93 9.88
CA VAL A 392 -1.88 8.18 11.04
C VAL A 392 -2.30 9.65 11.07
N ILE A 393 -1.37 10.59 10.82
CA ILE A 393 -1.69 12.02 10.77
C ILE A 393 -2.67 12.34 9.63
N VAL A 394 -2.53 11.68 8.49
CA VAL A 394 -3.44 11.88 7.33
C VAL A 394 -4.85 11.37 7.63
N TRP A 395 -4.98 10.28 8.39
CA TRP A 395 -6.28 9.66 8.70
C TRP A 395 -7.00 10.33 9.88
N MET A 396 -6.30 11.15 10.68
CA MET A 396 -6.89 12.00 11.74
C MET A 396 -7.62 13.23 11.18
#